data_d3681e2a6d99c5b603b3aad6ab3ba87f
#
_entry.id   d3681e2a6d99c5b603b3aad6ab3ba87f
#
_cell.length_a   1.000
_cell.length_b   1.000
_cell.length_c   1.000
_cell.angle_alpha   90.00
_cell.angle_beta   90.00
_cell.angle_gamma   90.00
#
_symmetry.space_group_name_H-M   'P 1'
#
loop_
_entity.id
_entity.type
_entity.pdbx_description
1 polymer ?
#
loop_
_entity_poly.entity_id
_entity_poly.type
_entity_poly.pdbx_seq_one_letter_code
_entity_poly.pdbx_strand_id
1 'polypeptide(L)'
;MTVAFFNGGTNMNKKQKKVLQRIIVALICIIALEFIDVEGYLEFGLYMIPYLVIGYDILKKAIKGILNRQVFDENFLMAVATVGAIALGEYKEGVAVMLFYQIGELFQSYAVGKSRRNISDLMDIRPDYANIENESGEVEKVDPDEVEIGSIIVVKPGEKIPLDGIIIEGKTTLNTSALTGESLPREVSINDEVMSGCINLNGLIKIKTTKEFGESTVSKILDLVENASSKKSRSENFISKFAKYYTPAVCYGAVALAFLPPVISLLFLNIDANWGEWISRALTFLVISCPCALVISIPLSFFAGIG
;
A
#
# COMPACT_ATOMS: atom_id res chain seq x y z
N MET A 1 -6.51 -1.55 -21.26
CA MET A 1 -6.20 -1.52 -19.82
C MET A 1 -5.38 -0.30 -19.39
N THR A 2 -4.52 0.25 -20.23
CA THR A 2 -3.61 1.38 -19.94
C THR A 2 -4.30 2.75 -19.81
N VAL A 3 -5.42 2.99 -20.49
CA VAL A 3 -6.13 4.28 -20.51
C VAL A 3 -6.99 4.53 -19.25
N ALA A 4 -7.49 3.49 -18.58
CA ALA A 4 -8.25 3.61 -17.34
C ALA A 4 -7.39 4.04 -16.14
N PHE A 5 -6.07 3.84 -16.20
CA PHE A 5 -5.12 4.20 -15.15
C PHE A 5 -4.86 5.71 -15.07
N PHE A 6 -4.92 6.42 -16.21
CA PHE A 6 -4.69 7.87 -16.27
C PHE A 6 -5.87 8.70 -15.75
N ASN A 7 -7.10 8.18 -15.80
CA ASN A 7 -8.30 8.86 -15.29
C ASN A 7 -8.53 8.68 -13.77
N GLY A 8 -7.79 7.80 -13.10
CA GLY A 8 -7.82 7.58 -11.65
C GLY A 8 -7.03 8.60 -10.81
N GLY A 9 -6.55 9.70 -11.42
CA GLY A 9 -5.63 10.66 -10.82
C GLY A 9 -6.13 11.48 -9.63
N THR A 10 -7.35 11.27 -9.14
CA THR A 10 -7.92 12.04 -8.04
C THR A 10 -7.49 11.59 -6.65
N ASN A 11 -6.93 10.39 -6.48
CA ASN A 11 -6.62 9.81 -5.16
C ASN A 11 -5.12 9.52 -4.87
N MET A 12 -4.22 10.04 -5.70
CA MET A 12 -2.77 9.86 -5.47
C MET A 12 -2.22 10.89 -4.47
N ASN A 13 -1.39 10.40 -3.55
CA ASN A 13 -0.68 11.23 -2.56
C ASN A 13 0.33 12.17 -3.27
N LYS A 14 0.65 13.34 -2.69
CA LYS A 14 1.63 14.30 -3.24
C LYS A 14 2.98 13.63 -3.59
N LYS A 15 3.44 12.66 -2.78
CA LYS A 15 4.67 11.90 -3.04
C LYS A 15 4.54 11.01 -4.28
N GLN A 16 3.42 10.29 -4.43
CA GLN A 16 3.15 9.41 -5.58
C GLN A 16 3.07 10.20 -6.89
N LYS A 17 2.44 11.39 -6.87
CA LYS A 17 2.40 12.30 -8.03
C LYS A 17 3.79 12.74 -8.48
N LYS A 18 4.69 13.06 -7.52
CA LYS A 18 6.09 13.40 -7.84
C LYS A 18 6.86 12.24 -8.46
N VAL A 19 6.68 11.02 -7.94
CA VAL A 19 7.30 9.82 -8.51
C VAL A 19 6.79 9.56 -9.92
N LEU A 20 5.47 9.65 -10.14
CA LEU A 20 4.87 9.52 -11.47
C LEU A 20 5.44 10.55 -12.47
N GLN A 21 5.56 11.81 -12.06
CA GLN A 21 6.16 12.86 -12.92
C GLN A 21 7.61 12.52 -13.31
N ARG A 22 8.42 12.03 -12.36
CA ARG A 22 9.81 11.61 -12.65
C ARG A 22 9.86 10.43 -13.61
N ILE A 23 8.98 9.43 -13.44
CA ILE A 23 8.86 8.29 -14.35
C ILE A 23 8.52 8.76 -15.76
N ILE A 24 7.54 9.66 -15.92
CA ILE A 24 7.14 10.20 -17.22
C ILE A 24 8.30 10.97 -17.87
N VAL A 25 8.96 11.84 -17.11
CA VAL A 25 10.11 12.61 -17.62
C VAL A 25 11.24 11.68 -18.07
N ALA A 26 11.59 10.69 -17.24
CA ALA A 26 12.63 9.74 -17.59
C ALA A 26 12.26 8.89 -18.81
N LEU A 27 11.01 8.45 -18.92
CA LEU A 27 10.53 7.70 -20.08
C LEU A 27 10.64 8.52 -21.38
N ILE A 28 10.24 9.80 -21.33
CA ILE A 28 10.39 10.71 -22.48
C ILE A 28 11.86 10.89 -22.84
N CYS A 29 12.73 11.06 -21.83
CA CYS A 29 14.17 11.17 -22.07
C CYS A 29 14.76 9.91 -22.72
N ILE A 30 14.39 8.72 -22.22
CA ILE A 30 14.87 7.44 -22.76
C ILE A 30 14.41 7.28 -24.22
N ILE A 31 13.12 7.53 -24.50
CA ILE A 31 12.60 7.46 -25.87
C ILE A 31 13.31 8.45 -26.79
N ALA A 32 13.55 9.68 -26.33
CA ALA A 32 14.27 10.67 -27.12
C ALA A 32 15.72 10.26 -27.41
N LEU A 33 16.40 9.62 -26.44
CA LEU A 33 17.77 9.14 -26.59
C LEU A 33 17.89 7.96 -27.56
N GLU A 34 16.82 7.16 -27.72
CA GLU A 34 16.81 6.05 -28.68
C GLU A 34 16.85 6.53 -30.15
N PHE A 35 16.44 7.78 -30.41
CA PHE A 35 16.52 8.41 -31.76
C PHE A 35 17.84 9.15 -32.01
N ILE A 36 18.74 9.21 -31.04
CA ILE A 36 20.00 9.92 -31.13
C ILE A 36 21.12 8.89 -31.05
N ASP A 37 21.79 8.62 -32.17
CA ASP A 37 22.97 7.76 -32.18
C ASP A 37 24.16 8.52 -31.60
N VAL A 38 24.47 8.23 -30.33
CA VAL A 38 25.60 8.82 -29.59
C VAL A 38 26.42 7.69 -29.02
N GLU A 39 27.72 7.77 -29.16
CA GLU A 39 28.66 6.78 -28.66
C GLU A 39 29.62 7.38 -27.61
N GLY A 40 30.10 6.53 -26.70
CA GLY A 40 31.17 6.84 -25.77
C GLY A 40 30.75 7.68 -24.56
N TYR A 41 31.56 8.66 -24.19
CA TYR A 41 31.35 9.47 -22.98
C TYR A 41 30.08 10.34 -23.03
N LEU A 42 29.63 10.71 -24.23
CA LEU A 42 28.41 11.48 -24.41
C LEU A 42 27.18 10.60 -24.14
N GLU A 43 27.19 9.35 -24.56
CA GLU A 43 26.14 8.38 -24.27
C GLU A 43 26.00 8.19 -22.76
N PHE A 44 27.12 7.94 -22.05
CA PHE A 44 27.15 7.86 -20.60
C PHE A 44 26.51 9.09 -19.93
N GLY A 45 26.92 10.31 -20.34
CA GLY A 45 26.41 11.55 -19.77
C GLY A 45 24.89 11.72 -19.95
N LEU A 46 24.40 11.39 -21.15
CA LEU A 46 23.00 11.53 -21.52
C LEU A 46 22.10 10.52 -20.78
N TYR A 47 22.51 9.25 -20.67
CA TYR A 47 21.76 8.24 -19.91
C TYR A 47 21.83 8.43 -18.39
N MET A 48 22.87 9.11 -17.89
CA MET A 48 22.99 9.44 -16.48
C MET A 48 21.90 10.42 -16.00
N ILE A 49 21.39 11.29 -16.90
CA ILE A 49 20.31 12.24 -16.56
C ILE A 49 19.03 11.52 -16.15
N PRO A 50 18.37 10.70 -17.01
CA PRO A 50 17.17 9.97 -16.61
C PRO A 50 17.44 9.00 -15.45
N TYR A 51 18.62 8.36 -15.39
CA TYR A 51 19.01 7.49 -14.30
C TYR A 51 18.96 8.19 -12.94
N LEU A 52 19.56 9.36 -12.83
CA LEU A 52 19.56 10.13 -11.58
C LEU A 52 18.19 10.71 -11.26
N VAL A 53 17.41 11.12 -12.25
CA VAL A 53 16.04 11.63 -12.03
C VAL A 53 15.13 10.58 -11.40
N ILE A 54 15.20 9.32 -11.89
CA ILE A 54 14.35 8.24 -11.34
C ILE A 54 15.00 7.53 -10.15
N GLY A 55 16.34 7.34 -10.17
CA GLY A 55 17.07 6.52 -9.20
C GLY A 55 17.45 7.25 -7.90
N TYR A 56 17.38 8.57 -7.84
CA TYR A 56 17.86 9.36 -6.70
C TYR A 56 17.34 8.83 -5.34
N ASP A 57 16.05 8.54 -5.24
CA ASP A 57 15.44 8.11 -3.99
C ASP A 57 15.91 6.69 -3.59
N ILE A 58 16.11 5.82 -4.57
CA ILE A 58 16.59 4.43 -4.39
C ILE A 58 18.06 4.44 -3.97
N LEU A 59 18.90 5.19 -4.69
CA LEU A 59 20.32 5.32 -4.37
C LEU A 59 20.52 5.91 -2.96
N LYS A 60 19.73 6.92 -2.61
CA LYS A 60 19.75 7.50 -1.25
C LYS A 60 19.34 6.51 -0.18
N LYS A 61 18.28 5.70 -0.43
CA LYS A 61 17.84 4.64 0.49
C LYS A 61 18.92 3.55 0.62
N ALA A 62 19.53 3.11 -0.49
CA ALA A 62 20.61 2.13 -0.50
C ALA A 62 21.82 2.61 0.31
N ILE A 63 22.29 3.83 0.09
CA ILE A 63 23.39 4.43 0.87
C ILE A 63 23.04 4.50 2.35
N LYS A 64 21.82 4.95 2.69
CA LYS A 64 21.37 5.01 4.08
C LYS A 64 21.27 3.61 4.70
N GLY A 65 20.84 2.60 3.95
CA GLY A 65 20.81 1.20 4.38
C GLY A 65 22.21 0.68 4.73
N ILE A 66 23.20 0.96 3.88
CA ILE A 66 24.61 0.60 4.13
C ILE A 66 25.12 1.26 5.43
N LEU A 67 24.87 2.57 5.62
CA LEU A 67 25.29 3.30 6.80
C LEU A 67 24.64 2.78 8.09
N ASN A 68 23.39 2.31 7.99
CA ASN A 68 22.62 1.74 9.11
C ASN A 68 22.86 0.23 9.31
N ARG A 69 23.85 -0.37 8.63
CA ARG A 69 24.16 -1.83 8.65
C ARG A 69 22.99 -2.72 8.18
N GLN A 70 22.06 -2.20 7.43
CA GLN A 70 20.99 -2.92 6.75
C GLN A 70 21.35 -3.09 5.28
N VAL A 71 22.45 -3.80 5.01
CA VAL A 71 23.09 -3.84 3.68
C VAL A 71 22.30 -4.68 2.67
N PHE A 72 21.45 -5.63 3.13
CA PHE A 72 20.78 -6.58 2.26
C PHE A 72 19.29 -6.26 2.12
N ASP A 73 18.97 -5.02 1.70
CA ASP A 73 17.60 -4.64 1.31
C ASP A 73 17.44 -4.65 -0.22
N GLU A 74 16.20 -4.57 -0.67
CA GLU A 74 15.85 -4.53 -2.10
C GLU A 74 16.44 -3.31 -2.82
N ASN A 75 16.52 -2.15 -2.14
CA ASN A 75 17.08 -0.93 -2.72
C ASN A 75 18.59 -1.07 -2.95
N PHE A 76 19.29 -1.78 -2.06
CA PHE A 76 20.70 -2.09 -2.21
C PHE A 76 20.94 -2.98 -3.42
N LEU A 77 20.17 -4.08 -3.56
CA LEU A 77 20.29 -4.98 -4.70
C LEU A 77 20.10 -4.25 -6.03
N MET A 78 19.05 -3.42 -6.11
CA MET A 78 18.75 -2.64 -7.32
C MET A 78 19.84 -1.60 -7.60
N ALA A 79 20.36 -0.92 -6.57
CA ALA A 79 21.45 0.03 -6.74
C ALA A 79 22.73 -0.66 -7.25
N VAL A 80 23.11 -1.80 -6.68
CA VAL A 80 24.29 -2.57 -7.11
C VAL A 80 24.13 -3.05 -8.55
N ALA A 81 22.97 -3.62 -8.89
CA ALA A 81 22.71 -4.13 -10.24
C ALA A 81 22.76 -3.03 -11.29
N THR A 82 22.10 -1.90 -11.04
CA THR A 82 22.02 -0.80 -12.03
C THR A 82 23.32 0.00 -12.14
N VAL A 83 24.01 0.26 -11.02
CA VAL A 83 25.35 0.88 -11.05
C VAL A 83 26.36 -0.05 -11.72
N GLY A 84 26.27 -1.35 -11.44
CA GLY A 84 27.12 -2.35 -12.08
C GLY A 84 26.90 -2.43 -13.60
N ALA A 85 25.66 -2.42 -14.07
CA ALA A 85 25.33 -2.35 -15.50
C ALA A 85 25.95 -1.11 -16.17
N ILE A 86 25.79 0.06 -15.53
CA ILE A 86 26.40 1.31 -16.00
C ILE A 86 27.93 1.22 -16.05
N ALA A 87 28.56 0.61 -15.05
CA ALA A 87 30.02 0.44 -15.01
C ALA A 87 30.53 -0.50 -16.11
N LEU A 88 29.71 -1.44 -16.57
CA LEU A 88 30.03 -2.33 -17.71
C LEU A 88 29.77 -1.69 -19.08
N GLY A 89 29.20 -0.47 -19.12
CA GLY A 89 28.83 0.21 -20.35
C GLY A 89 27.41 -0.06 -20.83
N GLU A 90 26.64 -0.87 -20.09
CA GLU A 90 25.25 -1.21 -20.40
C GLU A 90 24.29 -0.12 -19.87
N TYR A 91 24.43 1.10 -20.39
CA TYR A 91 23.71 2.27 -19.87
C TYR A 91 22.21 2.17 -20.05
N LYS A 92 21.77 1.71 -21.24
CA LYS A 92 20.35 1.52 -21.58
C LYS A 92 19.66 0.56 -20.63
N GLU A 93 20.31 -0.58 -20.36
CA GLU A 93 19.80 -1.61 -19.47
C GLU A 93 19.71 -1.13 -18.02
N GLY A 94 20.76 -0.45 -17.52
CA GLY A 94 20.78 0.09 -16.17
C GLY A 94 19.64 1.09 -15.91
N VAL A 95 19.38 1.98 -16.87
CA VAL A 95 18.28 2.95 -16.78
C VAL A 95 16.91 2.27 -16.91
N ALA A 96 16.76 1.31 -17.85
CA ALA A 96 15.52 0.59 -18.04
C ALA A 96 15.13 -0.21 -16.78
N VAL A 97 16.07 -0.94 -16.17
CA VAL A 97 15.86 -1.68 -14.92
C VAL A 97 15.41 -0.74 -13.81
N MET A 98 16.07 0.40 -13.61
CA MET A 98 15.69 1.40 -12.62
C MET A 98 14.29 1.96 -12.88
N LEU A 99 13.93 2.20 -14.14
CA LEU A 99 12.59 2.67 -14.53
C LEU A 99 11.51 1.64 -14.19
N PHE A 100 11.69 0.38 -14.55
CA PHE A 100 10.74 -0.69 -14.24
C PHE A 100 10.58 -0.89 -12.73
N TYR A 101 11.67 -0.81 -11.97
CA TYR A 101 11.62 -0.87 -10.52
C TYR A 101 10.78 0.27 -9.93
N GLN A 102 10.99 1.52 -10.38
CA GLN A 102 10.22 2.67 -9.92
C GLN A 102 8.73 2.58 -10.27
N ILE A 103 8.40 2.03 -11.43
CA ILE A 103 7.01 1.75 -11.80
C ILE A 103 6.40 0.74 -10.83
N GLY A 104 7.10 -0.35 -10.51
CA GLY A 104 6.68 -1.34 -9.52
C GLY A 104 6.45 -0.76 -8.13
N GLU A 105 7.39 0.05 -7.63
CA GLU A 105 7.30 0.76 -6.35
C GLU A 105 6.10 1.71 -6.30
N LEU A 106 5.85 2.44 -7.38
CA LEU A 106 4.68 3.33 -7.47
C LEU A 106 3.37 2.54 -7.39
N PHE A 107 3.28 1.42 -8.12
CA PHE A 107 2.12 0.52 -8.09
C PHE A 107 1.85 -0.03 -6.69
N GLN A 108 2.90 -0.54 -6.04
CA GLN A 108 2.83 -1.05 -4.66
C GLN A 108 2.37 0.04 -3.69
N SER A 109 2.99 1.22 -3.75
CA SER A 109 2.63 2.36 -2.90
C SER A 109 1.18 2.80 -3.09
N TYR A 110 0.69 2.77 -4.35
CA TYR A 110 -0.70 3.10 -4.67
C TYR A 110 -1.69 2.07 -4.11
N ALA A 111 -1.43 0.78 -4.36
CA ALA A 111 -2.27 -0.33 -3.90
C ALA A 111 -2.38 -0.35 -2.37
N VAL A 112 -1.24 -0.30 -1.67
CA VAL A 112 -1.19 -0.25 -0.19
C VAL A 112 -1.86 1.02 0.35
N GLY A 113 -1.64 2.17 -0.30
CA GLY A 113 -2.21 3.45 0.14
C GLY A 113 -3.73 3.51 -0.01
N LYS A 114 -4.30 2.93 -1.07
CA LYS A 114 -5.75 2.86 -1.27
C LYS A 114 -6.41 2.01 -0.20
N SER A 115 -5.80 0.91 0.11
CA SER A 115 -6.32 -0.04 1.07
C SER A 115 -6.25 0.44 2.53
N ARG A 116 -5.17 1.11 2.93
CA ARG A 116 -5.09 1.73 4.26
C ARG A 116 -6.19 2.79 4.47
N ARG A 117 -6.57 3.50 3.42
CA ARG A 117 -7.67 4.47 3.50
C ARG A 117 -9.01 3.80 3.73
N ASN A 118 -9.31 2.71 3.02
CA ASN A 118 -10.56 1.98 3.22
C ASN A 118 -10.71 1.49 4.67
N ILE A 119 -9.62 1.05 5.31
CA ILE A 119 -9.65 0.65 6.73
C ILE A 119 -9.82 1.86 7.65
N SER A 120 -9.19 3.00 7.35
CA SER A 120 -9.37 4.23 8.13
C SER A 120 -10.81 4.71 8.06
N ASP A 121 -11.41 4.67 6.87
CA ASP A 121 -12.81 5.05 6.65
C ASP A 121 -13.78 4.12 7.41
N LEU A 122 -13.43 2.83 7.56
CA LEU A 122 -14.17 1.88 8.40
C LEU A 122 -14.01 2.16 9.90
N MET A 123 -12.85 2.64 10.35
CA MET A 123 -12.68 3.02 11.76
C MET A 123 -13.43 4.31 12.11
N ASP A 124 -13.67 5.17 11.15
CA ASP A 124 -14.49 6.38 11.32
C ASP A 124 -15.98 6.10 11.49
N ILE A 125 -16.44 4.84 11.39
CA ILE A 125 -17.86 4.46 11.62
C ILE A 125 -18.21 4.54 13.12
N ARG A 126 -17.25 4.40 14.04
CA ARG A 126 -17.50 4.46 15.48
C ARG A 126 -18.17 5.79 15.86
N PRO A 127 -19.29 5.77 16.55
CA PRO A 127 -19.90 6.97 17.13
C PRO A 127 -19.07 7.47 18.31
N ASP A 128 -18.93 8.79 18.41
CA ASP A 128 -18.15 9.41 19.51
C ASP A 128 -18.98 9.56 20.78
N TYR A 129 -20.31 9.56 20.69
CA TYR A 129 -21.24 9.76 21.79
C TYR A 129 -22.64 9.26 21.47
N ALA A 130 -23.46 9.09 22.51
CA ALA A 130 -24.89 8.88 22.45
C ALA A 130 -25.61 10.01 23.19
N ASN A 131 -26.75 10.47 22.66
CA ASN A 131 -27.61 11.40 23.38
C ASN A 131 -28.74 10.59 24.03
N ILE A 132 -28.72 10.40 25.34
CA ILE A 132 -29.77 9.67 26.11
C ILE A 132 -30.83 10.66 26.57
N GLU A 133 -32.12 10.30 26.45
CA GLU A 133 -33.23 11.03 27.02
C GLU A 133 -33.56 10.42 28.39
N ASN A 134 -33.45 11.23 29.45
CA ASN A 134 -33.79 10.86 30.81
C ASN A 134 -35.33 10.86 31.02
N GLU A 135 -35.81 10.28 32.12
CA GLU A 135 -37.25 10.26 32.49
C GLU A 135 -37.87 11.67 32.59
N SER A 136 -37.06 12.71 32.82
CA SER A 136 -37.46 14.12 32.83
C SER A 136 -37.57 14.74 31.44
N GLY A 137 -37.20 14.01 30.35
CA GLY A 137 -37.18 14.52 29.00
C GLY A 137 -35.92 15.37 28.65
N GLU A 138 -34.93 15.41 29.55
CA GLU A 138 -33.67 16.07 29.28
C GLU A 138 -32.72 15.13 28.50
N VAL A 139 -32.00 15.70 27.55
CA VAL A 139 -31.04 14.96 26.70
C VAL A 139 -29.62 15.16 27.23
N GLU A 140 -29.00 14.09 27.68
CA GLU A 140 -27.61 14.07 28.15
C GLU A 140 -26.71 13.36 27.13
N LYS A 141 -25.48 13.89 27.00
CA LYS A 141 -24.47 13.30 26.12
C LYS A 141 -23.55 12.39 26.92
N VAL A 142 -23.53 11.10 26.58
CA VAL A 142 -22.79 10.04 27.28
C VAL A 142 -21.90 9.27 26.31
N ASP A 143 -20.95 8.49 26.84
CA ASP A 143 -20.20 7.52 26.05
C ASP A 143 -21.14 6.37 25.61
N PRO A 144 -21.08 5.90 24.35
CA PRO A 144 -21.88 4.76 23.90
C PRO A 144 -21.69 3.49 24.74
N ASP A 145 -20.52 3.30 25.35
CA ASP A 145 -20.24 2.15 26.25
C ASP A 145 -21.03 2.20 27.58
N GLU A 146 -21.56 3.37 27.96
CA GLU A 146 -22.35 3.57 29.20
C GLU A 146 -23.86 3.40 29.00
N VAL A 147 -24.30 3.17 27.74
CA VAL A 147 -25.74 3.08 27.41
C VAL A 147 -26.27 1.67 27.66
N GLU A 148 -27.24 1.55 28.55
CA GLU A 148 -27.91 0.27 28.86
C GLU A 148 -28.95 -0.13 27.80
N ILE A 149 -29.25 -1.44 27.73
CA ILE A 149 -30.31 -1.96 26.86
C ILE A 149 -31.67 -1.42 27.35
N GLY A 150 -32.47 -0.92 26.40
CA GLY A 150 -33.78 -0.34 26.67
C GLY A 150 -33.76 1.17 26.86
N SER A 151 -32.59 1.81 26.93
CA SER A 151 -32.47 3.26 26.98
C SER A 151 -33.01 3.91 25.69
N ILE A 152 -33.53 5.13 25.84
CA ILE A 152 -34.01 5.93 24.70
C ILE A 152 -32.90 6.88 24.29
N ILE A 153 -32.42 6.72 23.06
CA ILE A 153 -31.43 7.62 22.45
C ILE A 153 -32.07 8.51 21.41
N VAL A 154 -31.63 9.77 21.38
CA VAL A 154 -32.10 10.80 20.44
C VAL A 154 -31.04 11.02 19.39
N VAL A 155 -31.37 10.81 18.12
CA VAL A 155 -30.42 10.98 16.99
C VAL A 155 -30.91 12.09 16.07
N LYS A 156 -30.13 13.17 16.00
CA LYS A 156 -30.42 14.35 15.15
C LYS A 156 -29.94 14.15 13.71
N PRO A 157 -30.46 14.92 12.74
CA PRO A 157 -29.93 14.94 11.39
C PRO A 157 -28.42 15.24 11.35
N GLY A 158 -27.67 14.45 10.59
CA GLY A 158 -26.20 14.50 10.50
C GLY A 158 -25.46 13.69 11.53
N GLU A 159 -26.11 13.16 12.58
CA GLU A 159 -25.48 12.33 13.59
C GLU A 159 -25.43 10.86 13.17
N LYS A 160 -24.45 10.14 13.69
CA LYS A 160 -24.37 8.66 13.58
C LYS A 160 -25.27 8.01 14.63
N ILE A 161 -25.91 6.91 14.27
CA ILE A 161 -26.65 6.08 15.22
C ILE A 161 -25.65 5.37 16.13
N PRO A 162 -25.70 5.61 17.46
CA PRO A 162 -24.66 5.09 18.36
C PRO A 162 -24.82 3.60 18.69
N LEU A 163 -26.03 3.09 18.82
CA LEU A 163 -26.34 1.70 19.17
C LEU A 163 -27.42 1.13 18.27
N ASP A 164 -27.43 -0.21 18.14
CA ASP A 164 -28.52 -0.92 17.47
C ASP A 164 -29.82 -0.79 18.27
N GLY A 165 -30.95 -0.60 17.61
CA GLY A 165 -32.24 -0.45 18.28
C GLY A 165 -33.42 -0.39 17.33
N ILE A 166 -34.58 -0.04 17.88
CA ILE A 166 -35.84 0.08 17.17
C ILE A 166 -36.32 1.53 17.29
N ILE A 167 -36.78 2.11 16.20
CA ILE A 167 -37.33 3.47 16.19
C ILE A 167 -38.67 3.48 16.93
N ILE A 168 -38.77 4.32 17.96
CA ILE A 168 -40.00 4.49 18.74
C ILE A 168 -40.74 5.79 18.38
N GLU A 169 -40.00 6.79 17.83
CA GLU A 169 -40.57 8.07 17.46
C GLU A 169 -39.82 8.65 16.25
N GLY A 170 -40.51 9.26 15.29
CA GLY A 170 -39.95 9.93 14.15
C GLY A 170 -39.92 9.09 12.86
N LYS A 171 -39.52 9.72 11.80
CA LYS A 171 -39.27 9.12 10.48
C LYS A 171 -38.07 9.83 9.84
N THR A 172 -37.19 9.07 9.21
CA THR A 172 -35.99 9.62 8.57
C THR A 172 -35.52 8.74 7.42
N THR A 173 -34.45 9.22 6.76
CA THR A 173 -33.68 8.46 5.79
C THR A 173 -32.30 8.22 6.37
N LEU A 174 -31.80 6.99 6.32
CA LEU A 174 -30.47 6.60 6.81
C LEU A 174 -29.52 6.37 5.66
N ASN A 175 -28.31 6.90 5.78
CA ASN A 175 -27.22 6.50 4.93
C ASN A 175 -26.53 5.27 5.56
N THR A 176 -26.66 4.13 4.88
CA THR A 176 -26.12 2.84 5.31
C THR A 176 -24.85 2.46 4.55
N SER A 177 -24.37 3.32 3.62
CA SER A 177 -23.31 3.00 2.66
C SER A 177 -22.00 2.57 3.31
N ALA A 178 -21.68 3.11 4.50
CA ALA A 178 -20.48 2.75 5.23
C ALA A 178 -20.51 1.29 5.77
N LEU A 179 -21.70 0.73 5.98
CA LEU A 179 -21.88 -0.63 6.53
C LEU A 179 -22.19 -1.66 5.44
N THR A 180 -23.08 -1.29 4.49
CA THR A 180 -23.62 -2.23 3.49
C THR A 180 -22.99 -2.05 2.12
N GLY A 181 -22.28 -0.93 1.86
CA GLY A 181 -21.78 -0.56 0.54
C GLY A 181 -22.86 -0.04 -0.41
N GLU A 182 -24.13 -0.04 0.00
CA GLU A 182 -25.23 0.45 -0.83
C GLU A 182 -25.29 1.98 -0.81
N SER A 183 -25.24 2.60 -1.99
CA SER A 183 -25.27 4.07 -2.11
C SER A 183 -26.67 4.68 -1.98
N LEU A 184 -27.74 3.86 -2.03
CA LEU A 184 -29.11 4.33 -1.88
C LEU A 184 -29.47 4.46 -0.42
N PRO A 185 -29.88 5.65 0.06
CA PRO A 185 -30.35 5.83 1.41
C PRO A 185 -31.64 5.03 1.69
N ARG A 186 -31.74 4.44 2.90
CA ARG A 186 -32.88 3.65 3.34
C ARG A 186 -33.85 4.52 4.13
N GLU A 187 -35.13 4.57 3.71
CA GLU A 187 -36.16 5.16 4.53
C GLU A 187 -36.54 4.25 5.71
N VAL A 188 -36.69 4.85 6.90
CA VAL A 188 -37.06 4.17 8.13
C VAL A 188 -38.09 4.96 8.92
N SER A 189 -38.96 4.24 9.62
CA SER A 189 -40.08 4.77 10.37
C SER A 189 -40.26 4.02 11.73
N ILE A 190 -41.30 4.36 12.46
CA ILE A 190 -41.60 3.71 13.77
C ILE A 190 -41.71 2.19 13.59
N ASN A 191 -41.12 1.44 14.54
CA ASN A 191 -40.93 0.00 14.59
C ASN A 191 -39.91 -0.59 13.59
N ASP A 192 -39.20 0.22 12.82
CA ASP A 192 -38.09 -0.30 12.03
C ASP A 192 -36.82 -0.48 12.85
N GLU A 193 -36.10 -1.58 12.59
CA GLU A 193 -34.77 -1.81 13.14
C GLU A 193 -33.72 -0.96 12.47
N VAL A 194 -32.85 -0.38 13.28
CA VAL A 194 -31.72 0.45 12.85
C VAL A 194 -30.41 -0.07 13.45
N MET A 195 -29.34 0.07 12.66
CA MET A 195 -28.01 -0.40 13.02
C MET A 195 -27.13 0.79 13.43
N SER A 196 -26.29 0.55 14.43
CA SER A 196 -25.22 1.50 14.81
C SER A 196 -24.29 1.79 13.63
N GLY A 197 -23.75 3.02 13.57
CA GLY A 197 -22.86 3.47 12.51
C GLY A 197 -23.54 4.00 11.24
N CYS A 198 -24.86 3.83 11.07
CA CYS A 198 -25.63 4.54 10.03
C CYS A 198 -25.71 6.04 10.34
N ILE A 199 -25.71 6.88 9.29
CA ILE A 199 -25.84 8.32 9.46
C ILE A 199 -27.31 8.71 9.23
N ASN A 200 -27.90 9.42 10.19
CA ASN A 200 -29.23 10.00 10.08
C ASN A 200 -29.18 11.23 9.15
N LEU A 201 -29.99 11.28 8.10
CA LEU A 201 -29.93 12.36 7.10
C LEU A 201 -30.91 13.51 7.37
N ASN A 202 -32.18 13.24 7.66
CA ASN A 202 -33.23 14.25 7.52
C ASN A 202 -34.00 14.56 8.80
N GLY A 203 -34.50 13.54 9.51
CA GLY A 203 -35.45 13.69 10.62
C GLY A 203 -34.82 13.43 11.99
N LEU A 204 -35.36 14.03 13.04
CA LEU A 204 -35.04 13.61 14.39
C LEU A 204 -35.76 12.30 14.68
N ILE A 205 -35.04 11.32 15.21
CA ILE A 205 -35.58 10.01 15.61
C ILE A 205 -35.22 9.70 17.04
N LYS A 206 -36.13 8.97 17.73
CA LYS A 206 -35.84 8.35 19.01
C LYS A 206 -35.77 6.84 18.81
N ILE A 207 -34.74 6.24 19.35
CA ILE A 207 -34.42 4.83 19.18
C ILE A 207 -34.38 4.20 20.59
N LYS A 208 -35.08 3.08 20.79
CA LYS A 208 -34.92 2.24 21.97
C LYS A 208 -33.83 1.22 21.70
N THR A 209 -32.76 1.24 22.50
CA THR A 209 -31.62 0.34 22.35
C THR A 209 -32.00 -1.11 22.59
N THR A 210 -31.48 -2.01 21.74
CA THR A 210 -31.74 -3.46 21.84
C THR A 210 -30.49 -4.25 22.20
N LYS A 211 -29.29 -3.63 22.10
CA LYS A 211 -28.02 -4.25 22.42
C LYS A 211 -27.12 -3.27 23.16
N GLU A 212 -26.19 -3.80 23.95
CA GLU A 212 -25.07 -3.02 24.48
C GLU A 212 -24.08 -2.66 23.37
N PHE A 213 -23.26 -1.64 23.59
CA PHE A 213 -22.31 -1.16 22.57
C PHE A 213 -21.34 -2.25 22.10
N GLY A 214 -20.81 -3.07 23.04
CA GLY A 214 -19.92 -4.19 22.71
C GLY A 214 -20.52 -5.25 21.79
N GLU A 215 -21.87 -5.40 21.80
CA GLU A 215 -22.60 -6.32 20.92
C GLU A 215 -23.19 -5.64 19.68
N SER A 216 -23.00 -4.34 19.53
CA SER A 216 -23.52 -3.56 18.42
C SER A 216 -22.89 -3.96 17.07
N THR A 217 -23.58 -3.63 15.99
CA THR A 217 -23.10 -3.89 14.63
C THR A 217 -21.74 -3.25 14.37
N VAL A 218 -21.54 -1.99 14.80
CA VAL A 218 -20.26 -1.28 14.66
C VAL A 218 -19.15 -1.97 15.46
N SER A 219 -19.39 -2.35 16.71
CA SER A 219 -18.38 -3.00 17.55
C SER A 219 -17.90 -4.31 16.93
N LYS A 220 -18.83 -5.14 16.43
CA LYS A 220 -18.48 -6.39 15.73
C LYS A 220 -17.66 -6.17 14.47
N ILE A 221 -17.99 -5.14 13.69
CA ILE A 221 -17.20 -4.79 12.49
C ILE A 221 -15.79 -4.33 12.89
N LEU A 222 -15.66 -3.47 13.92
CA LEU A 222 -14.38 -3.00 14.41
C LEU A 222 -13.52 -4.15 14.94
N ASP A 223 -14.10 -5.09 15.70
CA ASP A 223 -13.42 -6.30 16.19
C ASP A 223 -12.90 -7.17 15.02
N LEU A 224 -13.70 -7.35 13.97
CA LEU A 224 -13.28 -8.09 12.79
C LEU A 224 -12.10 -7.41 12.09
N VAL A 225 -12.13 -6.07 11.97
CA VAL A 225 -11.05 -5.28 11.36
C VAL A 225 -9.79 -5.32 12.22
N GLU A 226 -9.90 -5.22 13.55
CA GLU A 226 -8.78 -5.29 14.49
C GLU A 226 -8.14 -6.68 14.49
N ASN A 227 -8.94 -7.74 14.55
CA ASN A 227 -8.48 -9.11 14.46
C ASN A 227 -7.83 -9.43 13.10
N ALA A 228 -8.36 -8.87 12.01
CA ALA A 228 -7.75 -8.97 10.70
C ALA A 228 -6.40 -8.23 10.66
N SER A 229 -6.29 -7.05 11.29
CA SER A 229 -5.03 -6.30 11.41
C SER A 229 -3.97 -7.05 12.21
N SER A 230 -4.34 -7.78 13.26
CA SER A 230 -3.41 -8.60 14.04
C SER A 230 -2.83 -9.78 13.24
N LYS A 231 -3.62 -10.39 12.34
CA LYS A 231 -3.14 -11.43 11.40
C LYS A 231 -2.16 -10.87 10.35
N LYS A 232 -2.28 -9.59 9.99
CA LYS A 232 -1.33 -8.89 9.12
C LYS A 232 0.09 -8.89 9.69
N SER A 233 0.25 -8.65 10.99
CA SER A 233 1.54 -8.68 11.68
C SER A 233 2.28 -10.02 11.51
N ARG A 234 1.58 -11.15 11.45
CA ARG A 234 2.18 -12.46 11.19
C ARG A 234 2.75 -12.58 9.79
N SER A 235 2.03 -12.11 8.79
CA SER A 235 2.47 -12.18 7.39
C SER A 235 3.63 -11.23 7.11
N GLU A 236 3.61 -10.02 7.67
CA GLU A 236 4.73 -9.06 7.59
C GLU A 236 6.00 -9.61 8.28
N ASN A 237 5.85 -10.28 9.42
CA ASN A 237 6.95 -10.95 10.11
C ASN A 237 7.53 -12.12 9.30
N PHE A 238 6.70 -12.87 8.57
CA PHE A 238 7.16 -13.93 7.67
C PHE A 238 8.00 -13.37 6.54
N ILE A 239 7.53 -12.29 5.86
CA ILE A 239 8.29 -11.64 4.78
C ILE A 239 9.63 -11.13 5.31
N SER A 240 9.64 -10.45 6.45
CA SER A 240 10.87 -9.93 7.05
C SER A 240 11.85 -11.03 7.39
N LYS A 241 11.39 -12.18 7.91
CA LYS A 241 12.22 -13.36 8.14
C LYS A 241 12.72 -13.97 6.83
N PHE A 242 11.86 -14.12 5.84
CA PHE A 242 12.25 -14.65 4.54
C PHE A 242 13.31 -13.76 3.88
N ALA A 243 13.09 -12.46 3.80
CA ALA A 243 14.03 -11.51 3.22
C ALA A 243 15.40 -11.57 3.89
N LYS A 244 15.44 -11.73 5.22
CA LYS A 244 16.68 -11.82 6.00
C LYS A 244 17.60 -12.97 5.58
N TYR A 245 17.07 -14.08 5.08
CA TYR A 245 17.86 -15.22 4.60
C TYR A 245 17.98 -15.24 3.08
N TYR A 246 16.92 -14.91 2.38
CA TYR A 246 16.85 -14.92 0.92
C TYR A 246 17.83 -13.93 0.28
N THR A 247 17.82 -12.67 0.73
CA THR A 247 18.65 -11.62 0.12
C THR A 247 20.15 -11.89 0.24
N PRO A 248 20.70 -12.27 1.40
CA PRO A 248 22.10 -12.69 1.47
C PRO A 248 22.42 -13.91 0.58
N ALA A 249 21.52 -14.91 0.52
CA ALA A 249 21.73 -16.09 -0.32
C ALA A 249 21.84 -15.72 -1.80
N VAL A 250 20.96 -14.82 -2.28
CA VAL A 250 21.01 -14.29 -3.64
C VAL A 250 22.30 -13.50 -3.89
N CYS A 251 22.72 -12.65 -2.95
CA CYS A 251 23.98 -11.91 -3.06
C CYS A 251 25.19 -12.84 -3.17
N TYR A 252 25.28 -13.85 -2.29
CA TYR A 252 26.36 -14.85 -2.36
C TYR A 252 26.30 -15.66 -3.66
N GLY A 253 25.09 -16.02 -4.14
CA GLY A 253 24.91 -16.68 -5.42
C GLY A 253 25.41 -15.83 -6.60
N ALA A 254 25.10 -14.53 -6.58
CA ALA A 254 25.58 -13.58 -7.61
C ALA A 254 27.13 -13.45 -7.58
N VAL A 255 27.72 -13.31 -6.40
CA VAL A 255 29.18 -13.28 -6.25
C VAL A 255 29.79 -14.59 -6.74
N ALA A 256 29.23 -15.74 -6.38
CA ALA A 256 29.69 -17.02 -6.87
C ALA A 256 29.59 -17.11 -8.40
N LEU A 257 28.49 -16.65 -8.99
CA LEU A 257 28.28 -16.63 -10.45
C LEU A 257 29.25 -15.68 -11.16
N ALA A 258 29.61 -14.57 -10.54
CA ALA A 258 30.59 -13.62 -11.11
C ALA A 258 32.02 -14.15 -11.11
N PHE A 259 32.40 -14.96 -10.10
CA PHE A 259 33.81 -15.35 -9.88
C PHE A 259 34.10 -16.82 -10.21
N LEU A 260 33.21 -17.76 -9.85
CA LEU A 260 33.50 -19.20 -10.02
C LEU A 260 33.72 -19.60 -11.49
N PRO A 261 32.85 -19.26 -12.45
CA PRO A 261 33.02 -19.70 -13.82
C PRO A 261 34.28 -19.13 -14.48
N PRO A 262 34.59 -17.80 -14.37
CA PRO A 262 35.85 -17.26 -14.89
C PRO A 262 37.09 -17.94 -14.33
N VAL A 263 37.11 -18.17 -12.99
CA VAL A 263 38.24 -18.83 -12.34
C VAL A 263 38.41 -20.28 -12.79
N ILE A 264 37.31 -21.04 -12.93
CA ILE A 264 37.33 -22.41 -13.44
C ILE A 264 37.82 -22.43 -14.89
N SER A 265 37.35 -21.50 -15.73
CA SER A 265 37.78 -21.38 -17.14
C SER A 265 39.30 -21.14 -17.24
N LEU A 266 39.83 -20.29 -16.35
CA LEU A 266 41.23 -19.93 -16.32
C LEU A 266 42.13 -21.08 -15.79
N LEU A 267 41.68 -21.77 -14.73
CA LEU A 267 42.49 -22.79 -14.04
C LEU A 267 42.42 -24.17 -14.70
N PHE A 268 41.27 -24.56 -15.24
CA PHE A 268 41.02 -25.92 -15.72
C PHE A 268 40.88 -26.04 -17.21
N LEU A 269 40.40 -24.98 -17.89
CA LEU A 269 40.07 -25.05 -19.33
C LEU A 269 41.07 -24.28 -20.22
N ASN A 270 41.95 -23.45 -19.63
CA ASN A 270 42.87 -22.56 -20.35
C ASN A 270 42.16 -21.68 -21.45
N ILE A 271 40.94 -21.28 -21.18
CA ILE A 271 40.11 -20.44 -22.06
C ILE A 271 40.01 -19.04 -21.42
N ASP A 272 39.83 -18.03 -22.28
CA ASP A 272 39.62 -16.65 -21.81
C ASP A 272 38.49 -16.54 -20.81
N ALA A 273 38.74 -15.87 -19.71
CA ALA A 273 37.84 -15.85 -18.52
C ALA A 273 36.58 -15.03 -18.72
N ASN A 274 36.47 -14.22 -19.80
CA ASN A 274 35.31 -13.37 -20.14
C ASN A 274 34.63 -12.73 -18.93
N TRP A 275 35.40 -12.10 -18.04
CA TRP A 275 34.93 -11.49 -16.79
C TRP A 275 33.72 -10.58 -16.97
N GLY A 276 33.70 -9.74 -18.02
CA GLY A 276 32.60 -8.82 -18.29
C GLY A 276 31.27 -9.54 -18.46
N GLU A 277 31.26 -10.64 -19.22
CA GLU A 277 30.07 -11.42 -19.47
C GLU A 277 29.53 -12.10 -18.20
N TRP A 278 30.40 -12.68 -17.36
CA TRP A 278 30.00 -13.32 -16.12
C TRP A 278 29.52 -12.33 -15.06
N ILE A 279 30.13 -11.14 -15.01
CA ILE A 279 29.67 -10.06 -14.12
C ILE A 279 28.30 -9.56 -14.62
N SER A 280 28.09 -9.37 -15.91
CA SER A 280 26.78 -8.98 -16.47
C SER A 280 25.71 -10.03 -16.13
N ARG A 281 25.99 -11.31 -16.29
CA ARG A 281 25.09 -12.41 -15.90
C ARG A 281 24.78 -12.40 -14.41
N ALA A 282 25.76 -12.12 -13.54
CA ALA A 282 25.57 -12.01 -12.12
C ALA A 282 24.68 -10.83 -11.72
N LEU A 283 24.85 -9.68 -12.39
CA LEU A 283 24.00 -8.50 -12.18
C LEU A 283 22.57 -8.75 -12.67
N THR A 284 22.39 -9.39 -13.82
CA THR A 284 21.08 -9.83 -14.33
C THR A 284 20.42 -10.81 -13.35
N PHE A 285 21.19 -11.75 -12.79
CA PHE A 285 20.70 -12.67 -11.76
C PHE A 285 20.17 -11.92 -10.52
N LEU A 286 20.86 -10.86 -10.06
CA LEU A 286 20.38 -10.03 -8.94
C LEU A 286 19.04 -9.36 -9.26
N VAL A 287 18.86 -8.83 -10.47
CA VAL A 287 17.61 -8.20 -10.90
C VAL A 287 16.45 -9.19 -10.93
N ILE A 288 16.66 -10.36 -11.56
CA ILE A 288 15.61 -11.39 -11.72
C ILE A 288 15.25 -12.01 -10.37
N SER A 289 16.20 -12.10 -9.45
CA SER A 289 15.99 -12.65 -8.11
C SER A 289 15.29 -11.67 -7.15
N CYS A 290 14.78 -10.52 -7.62
CA CYS A 290 13.95 -9.64 -6.80
C CYS A 290 12.64 -10.33 -6.43
N PRO A 291 12.27 -10.50 -5.15
CA PRO A 291 11.01 -11.09 -4.74
C PRO A 291 9.83 -10.09 -4.80
N CYS A 292 9.87 -9.17 -5.79
CA CYS A 292 8.92 -8.05 -5.90
C CYS A 292 7.45 -8.52 -5.94
N ALA A 293 7.16 -9.64 -6.63
CA ALA A 293 5.83 -10.23 -6.68
C ALA A 293 5.36 -10.75 -5.31
N LEU A 294 6.25 -11.32 -4.51
CA LEU A 294 5.94 -11.79 -3.16
C LEU A 294 5.63 -10.62 -2.23
N VAL A 295 6.41 -9.56 -2.30
CA VAL A 295 6.25 -8.34 -1.47
C VAL A 295 4.93 -7.62 -1.80
N ILE A 296 4.51 -7.62 -3.07
CA ILE A 296 3.25 -7.00 -3.52
C ILE A 296 2.05 -7.89 -3.22
N SER A 297 2.17 -9.21 -3.40
CA SER A 297 1.03 -10.13 -3.31
C SER A 297 0.41 -10.20 -1.93
N ILE A 298 1.22 -10.13 -0.86
CA ILE A 298 0.73 -10.28 0.52
C ILE A 298 -0.12 -9.08 0.97
N PRO A 299 0.32 -7.82 0.86
CA PRO A 299 -0.57 -6.69 1.12
C PRO A 299 -1.83 -6.72 0.25
N LEU A 300 -1.67 -7.05 -1.05
CA LEU A 300 -2.79 -7.06 -1.98
C LEU A 300 -3.84 -8.12 -1.63
N SER A 301 -3.41 -9.34 -1.30
CA SER A 301 -4.31 -10.44 -0.91
C SER A 301 -5.03 -10.15 0.40
N PHE A 302 -4.31 -9.57 1.37
CA PHE A 302 -4.90 -9.18 2.64
C PHE A 302 -6.01 -8.14 2.45
N PHE A 303 -5.76 -7.18 1.60
CA PHE A 303 -6.68 -6.09 1.36
C PHE A 303 -7.85 -6.47 0.43
N ALA A 304 -7.65 -7.37 -0.51
CA ALA A 304 -8.73 -7.91 -1.32
C ALA A 304 -9.68 -8.82 -0.52
N GLY A 305 -9.23 -9.34 0.63
CA GLY A 305 -10.06 -10.16 1.52
C GLY A 305 -10.88 -9.37 2.54
N ILE A 306 -10.61 -8.05 2.72
CA ILE A 306 -11.32 -7.17 3.66
C ILE A 306 -12.26 -6.20 2.91
N GLY A 307 -11.99 -5.89 1.64
CA GLY A 307 -12.82 -5.01 0.79
C GLY A 307 -13.67 -5.79 -0.17
#